data_700730a8c1f17dcfad45e29b086847b3
#
_entry.id   700730a8c1f17dcfad45e29b086847b3
#
_cell.length_a   1.000
_cell.length_b   1.000
_cell.length_c   1.000
_cell.angle_alpha   90.00
_cell.angle_beta   90.00
_cell.angle_gamma   90.00
#
_symmetry.space_group_name_H-M   'P 1'
#
loop_
_entity.id
_entity.type
_entity.pdbx_description
1 polymer ?
#
loop_
_entity_poly.entity_id
_entity_poly.type
_entity_poly.pdbx_seq_one_letter_code
_entity_poly.pdbx_strand_id
1 'polypeptide(L)'
;MCIRDRREPEIYGFQTLQDIEDDIRQLAINHQVKLTCFQTNQESALIDKIHHHGLLTTNPDEQIDAIIINPAAFTHTSVAIRDALLAVNKPFIEVHLSNIHTREPFRQHSYFSDKAEAVICGMGAFGYTAAFNYLVQKYQ
;
A
#
# COMPACT_ATOMS: atom_id res chain seq x y z
N MET A 1 -0.82 8.42 7.83
CA MET A 1 -1.18 9.85 7.95
C MET A 1 -0.96 10.53 6.62
N CYS A 2 -2.01 11.01 6.02
CA CYS A 2 -1.91 11.76 4.79
C CYS A 2 -2.15 13.24 5.01
N ILE A 3 -1.11 13.93 5.41
CA ILE A 3 -0.95 15.35 5.08
C ILE A 3 0.03 15.48 3.91
N ARG A 4 0.01 14.45 3.05
CA ARG A 4 0.92 14.32 1.92
C ARG A 4 0.90 15.57 1.03
N ASP A 5 -0.28 16.11 0.77
CA ASP A 5 -0.47 17.27 -0.10
C ASP A 5 0.13 18.57 0.47
N ARG A 6 0.61 18.53 1.72
CA ARG A 6 1.21 19.67 2.41
C ARG A 6 2.59 19.37 3.00
N ARG A 7 3.10 18.12 2.86
CA ARG A 7 4.35 17.72 3.49
C ARG A 7 5.44 17.50 2.45
N GLU A 8 6.54 18.24 2.61
CA GLU A 8 7.79 18.05 1.89
C GLU A 8 7.59 17.71 0.38
N PRO A 9 7.01 18.62 -0.44
CA PRO A 9 6.73 18.34 -1.86
C PRO A 9 8.00 17.93 -2.63
N GLU A 10 9.16 18.42 -2.20
CA GLU A 10 10.47 18.09 -2.76
C GLU A 10 10.82 16.60 -2.62
N ILE A 11 10.28 15.94 -1.58
CA ILE A 11 10.52 14.52 -1.28
C ILE A 11 9.41 13.64 -1.84
N TYR A 12 8.15 14.08 -1.70
CA TYR A 12 6.97 13.26 -1.99
C TYR A 12 6.29 13.60 -3.33
N GLY A 13 6.73 14.68 -4.03
CA GLY A 13 6.13 15.15 -5.28
C GLY A 13 4.87 15.99 -5.07
N PHE A 14 4.35 16.52 -6.17
CA PHE A 14 3.18 17.43 -6.19
C PHE A 14 1.85 16.72 -6.42
N GLN A 15 1.86 15.43 -6.77
CA GLN A 15 0.62 14.69 -6.97
C GLN A 15 -0.13 14.50 -5.64
N THR A 16 -1.42 14.76 -5.68
CA THR A 16 -2.30 14.55 -4.52
C THR A 16 -2.61 13.06 -4.33
N LEU A 17 -3.20 12.69 -3.19
CA LEU A 17 -3.71 11.33 -2.99
C LEU A 17 -4.79 11.00 -4.03
N GLN A 18 -5.66 11.98 -4.34
CA GLN A 18 -6.70 11.80 -5.34
C GLN A 18 -6.12 11.49 -6.73
N ASP A 19 -5.08 12.23 -7.14
CA ASP A 19 -4.43 11.98 -8.44
C ASP A 19 -3.89 10.54 -8.54
N ILE A 20 -3.28 10.04 -7.45
CA ILE A 20 -2.77 8.66 -7.40
C ILE A 20 -3.91 7.65 -7.47
N GLU A 21 -4.98 7.88 -6.71
CA GLU A 21 -6.14 6.99 -6.73
C GLU A 21 -6.80 6.96 -8.10
N ASP A 22 -6.91 8.10 -8.78
CA ASP A 22 -7.50 8.20 -10.11
C ASP A 22 -6.64 7.46 -11.15
N ASP A 23 -5.33 7.61 -11.09
CA ASP A 23 -4.40 6.88 -11.96
C ASP A 23 -4.55 5.36 -11.80
N ILE A 24 -4.57 4.87 -10.55
CA ILE A 24 -4.70 3.43 -10.29
C ILE A 24 -6.11 2.91 -10.64
N ARG A 25 -7.17 3.71 -10.41
CA ARG A 25 -8.54 3.35 -10.83
C ARG A 25 -8.64 3.20 -12.34
N GLN A 26 -7.99 4.08 -13.10
CA GLN A 26 -7.97 3.98 -14.56
C GLN A 26 -7.25 2.70 -15.02
N LEU A 27 -6.14 2.35 -14.38
CA LEU A 27 -5.46 1.08 -14.65
C LEU A 27 -6.35 -0.13 -14.32
N ALA A 28 -7.04 -0.09 -13.17
CA ALA A 28 -7.94 -1.16 -12.76
C ALA A 28 -9.08 -1.38 -13.76
N ILE A 29 -9.65 -0.30 -14.30
CA ILE A 29 -10.66 -0.36 -15.37
C ILE A 29 -10.08 -1.03 -16.62
N ASN A 30 -8.92 -0.59 -17.06
CA ASN A 30 -8.28 -1.09 -18.27
C ASN A 30 -7.95 -2.59 -18.20
N HIS A 31 -7.65 -3.08 -17.00
CA HIS A 31 -7.33 -4.49 -16.74
C HIS A 31 -8.51 -5.30 -16.21
N GLN A 32 -9.70 -4.70 -16.09
CA GLN A 32 -10.91 -5.35 -15.54
C GLN A 32 -10.72 -5.91 -14.13
N VAL A 33 -9.93 -5.21 -13.32
CA VAL A 33 -9.63 -5.55 -11.91
C VAL A 33 -10.51 -4.70 -11.00
N LYS A 34 -11.10 -5.32 -9.99
CA LYS A 34 -11.77 -4.56 -8.91
C LYS A 34 -10.72 -3.93 -8.01
N LEU A 35 -10.89 -2.66 -7.71
CA LEU A 35 -9.97 -1.91 -6.86
C LEU A 35 -10.72 -1.25 -5.71
N THR A 36 -10.24 -1.45 -4.50
CA THR A 36 -10.65 -0.69 -3.32
C THR A 36 -9.49 0.17 -2.83
N CYS A 37 -9.67 1.49 -2.84
CA CYS A 37 -8.71 2.41 -2.23
C CYS A 37 -9.14 2.73 -0.79
N PHE A 38 -8.20 2.75 0.13
CA PHE A 38 -8.44 3.07 1.52
C PHE A 38 -7.26 3.82 2.13
N GLN A 39 -7.57 4.87 2.89
CA GLN A 39 -6.57 5.66 3.58
C GLN A 39 -7.05 6.01 4.97
N THR A 40 -6.19 5.83 5.96
CA THR A 40 -6.48 6.14 7.35
C THR A 40 -5.22 6.53 8.11
N ASN A 41 -5.40 7.28 9.20
CA ASN A 41 -4.35 7.55 10.20
C ASN A 41 -4.49 6.66 11.44
N GLN A 42 -5.54 5.84 11.49
CA GLN A 42 -5.83 4.96 12.61
C GLN A 42 -5.33 3.55 12.30
N GLU A 43 -4.43 3.04 13.13
CA GLU A 43 -3.87 1.69 12.98
C GLU A 43 -4.96 0.62 13.02
N SER A 44 -5.88 0.72 13.99
CA SER A 44 -7.00 -0.22 14.13
C SER A 44 -7.89 -0.25 12.89
N ALA A 45 -8.23 0.91 12.34
CA ALA A 45 -9.06 0.98 11.14
C ALA A 45 -8.39 0.33 9.91
N LEU A 46 -7.06 0.41 9.80
CA LEU A 46 -6.33 -0.28 8.75
C LEU A 46 -6.34 -1.79 8.96
N ILE A 47 -6.13 -2.25 10.18
CA ILE A 47 -6.20 -3.67 10.56
C ILE A 47 -7.60 -4.24 10.27
N ASP A 48 -8.64 -3.54 10.70
CA ASP A 48 -10.03 -3.95 10.46
C ASP A 48 -10.33 -4.04 8.97
N LYS A 49 -9.82 -3.09 8.17
CA LYS A 49 -9.98 -3.12 6.72
C LYS A 49 -9.29 -4.32 6.06
N ILE A 50 -8.07 -4.62 6.48
CA ILE A 50 -7.31 -5.79 6.01
C ILE A 50 -8.06 -7.08 6.35
N HIS A 51 -8.47 -7.25 7.61
CA HIS A 51 -9.20 -8.42 8.05
C HIS A 51 -10.55 -8.57 7.35
N HIS A 52 -11.30 -7.47 7.20
CA HIS A 52 -12.59 -7.52 6.53
C HIS A 52 -12.47 -8.10 5.13
N HIS A 53 -11.61 -7.52 4.29
CA HIS A 53 -11.49 -7.94 2.90
C HIS A 53 -10.68 -9.22 2.70
N GLY A 54 -9.78 -9.56 3.63
CA GLY A 54 -8.92 -10.74 3.51
C GLY A 54 -9.48 -12.01 4.14
N LEU A 55 -10.33 -11.88 5.18
CA LEU A 55 -10.79 -13.01 5.99
C LEU A 55 -12.29 -13.03 6.25
N LEU A 56 -12.91 -11.88 6.59
CA LEU A 56 -14.21 -11.87 7.24
C LEU A 56 -15.38 -11.75 6.26
N THR A 57 -15.18 -11.09 5.13
CA THR A 57 -16.27 -10.92 4.18
C THR A 57 -16.63 -12.24 3.50
N THR A 58 -17.91 -12.53 3.43
CA THR A 58 -18.46 -13.64 2.64
C THR A 58 -18.90 -13.19 1.25
N ASN A 59 -18.85 -11.87 0.99
CA ASN A 59 -19.18 -11.32 -0.31
C ASN A 59 -17.97 -11.46 -1.25
N PRO A 60 -18.06 -12.28 -2.31
CA PRO A 60 -16.96 -12.48 -3.25
C PRO A 60 -16.48 -11.18 -3.91
N ASP A 61 -17.39 -10.20 -4.03
CA ASP A 61 -17.08 -8.91 -4.63
C ASP A 61 -16.20 -8.01 -3.75
N GLU A 62 -16.10 -8.33 -2.47
CA GLU A 62 -15.28 -7.61 -1.49
C GLU A 62 -13.99 -8.35 -1.12
N GLN A 63 -13.88 -9.63 -1.47
CA GLN A 63 -12.65 -10.38 -1.24
C GLN A 63 -11.52 -9.85 -2.11
N ILE A 64 -10.32 -9.81 -1.53
CA ILE A 64 -9.12 -9.34 -2.20
C ILE A 64 -8.20 -10.49 -2.56
N ASP A 65 -7.49 -10.35 -3.68
CA ASP A 65 -6.47 -11.29 -4.12
C ASP A 65 -5.06 -10.80 -3.74
N ALA A 66 -4.86 -9.49 -3.65
CA ALA A 66 -3.58 -8.88 -3.32
C ALA A 66 -3.75 -7.51 -2.66
N ILE A 67 -2.68 -7.02 -2.04
CA ILE A 67 -2.64 -5.73 -1.35
C ILE A 67 -1.45 -4.91 -1.84
N ILE A 68 -1.69 -3.63 -2.11
CA ILE A 68 -0.62 -2.63 -2.25
C ILE A 68 -0.72 -1.73 -1.03
N ILE A 69 0.33 -1.69 -0.23
CA ILE A 69 0.32 -0.93 1.02
C ILE A 69 1.47 0.08 1.07
N ASN A 70 1.13 1.33 1.39
CA ASN A 70 2.10 2.32 1.85
C ASN A 70 1.87 2.54 3.35
N PRO A 71 2.64 1.87 4.22
CA PRO A 71 2.39 1.94 5.66
C PRO A 71 2.82 3.28 6.26
N ALA A 72 3.55 4.10 5.53
CA ALA A 72 4.09 5.39 5.99
C ALA A 72 4.88 5.23 7.32
N ALA A 73 4.51 5.96 8.36
CA ALA A 73 5.20 5.87 9.66
C ALA A 73 4.98 4.52 10.36
N PHE A 74 3.87 3.83 10.10
CA PHE A 74 3.60 2.49 10.64
C PHE A 74 4.60 1.44 10.17
N THR A 75 5.32 1.71 9.08
CA THR A 75 6.43 0.87 8.59
C THR A 75 7.41 0.53 9.71
N HIS A 76 7.69 1.50 10.59
CA HIS A 76 8.74 1.42 11.59
C HIS A 76 8.21 1.12 13.01
N THR A 77 6.89 0.98 13.17
CA THR A 77 6.26 0.93 14.51
C THR A 77 5.23 -0.18 14.67
N SER A 78 4.58 -0.65 13.58
CA SER A 78 3.40 -1.50 13.70
C SER A 78 3.70 -2.98 13.49
N VAL A 79 3.86 -3.71 14.58
CA VAL A 79 3.79 -5.17 14.56
C VAL A 79 2.33 -5.63 14.30
N ALA A 80 1.35 -4.89 14.77
CA ALA A 80 -0.07 -5.26 14.64
C ALA A 80 -0.54 -5.27 13.16
N ILE A 81 -0.13 -4.30 12.34
CA ILE A 81 -0.42 -4.32 10.90
C ILE A 81 0.33 -5.47 10.22
N ARG A 82 1.59 -5.74 10.61
CA ARG A 82 2.32 -6.92 10.13
C ARG A 82 1.53 -8.20 10.37
N ASP A 83 1.05 -8.40 11.58
CA ASP A 83 0.30 -9.60 11.96
C ASP A 83 -1.02 -9.69 11.18
N ALA A 84 -1.70 -8.57 10.96
CA ALA A 84 -2.90 -8.53 10.14
C ALA A 84 -2.64 -8.96 8.69
N LEU A 85 -1.56 -8.47 8.07
CA LEU A 85 -1.16 -8.86 6.72
C LEU A 85 -0.82 -10.36 6.63
N LEU A 86 -0.14 -10.90 7.63
CA LEU A 86 0.19 -12.33 7.71
C LEU A 86 -1.07 -13.19 7.92
N ALA A 87 -1.99 -12.75 8.76
CA ALA A 87 -3.22 -13.47 9.05
C ALA A 87 -4.10 -13.66 7.80
N VAL A 88 -4.18 -12.67 6.93
CA VAL A 88 -5.00 -12.77 5.70
C VAL A 88 -4.32 -13.62 4.63
N ASN A 89 -3.02 -13.85 4.75
CA ASN A 89 -2.24 -14.70 3.83
C ASN A 89 -2.44 -14.35 2.35
N LYS A 90 -2.51 -13.06 2.05
CA LYS A 90 -2.58 -12.55 0.68
C LYS A 90 -1.23 -11.92 0.31
N PRO A 91 -0.79 -12.03 -0.96
CA PRO A 91 0.41 -11.34 -1.40
C PRO A 91 0.24 -9.84 -1.22
N PHE A 92 1.31 -9.17 -0.77
CA PHE A 92 1.29 -7.72 -0.68
C PHE A 92 2.60 -7.11 -1.16
N ILE A 93 2.50 -5.91 -1.72
CA ILE A 93 3.63 -5.09 -2.12
C ILE A 93 3.71 -3.88 -1.18
N GLU A 94 4.89 -3.70 -0.59
CA GLU A 94 5.20 -2.52 0.22
C GLU A 94 5.67 -1.39 -0.69
N VAL A 95 5.04 -0.22 -0.60
CA VAL A 95 5.38 0.96 -1.43
C VAL A 95 5.76 2.13 -0.53
N HIS A 96 6.86 2.78 -0.88
CA HIS A 96 7.30 4.06 -0.31
C HIS A 96 7.57 5.05 -1.42
N LEU A 97 6.99 6.25 -1.30
CA LEU A 97 7.17 7.31 -2.30
C LEU A 97 8.61 7.80 -2.35
N SER A 98 9.22 8.00 -1.17
CA SER A 98 10.61 8.40 -1.06
C SER A 98 11.56 7.19 -1.00
N ASN A 99 12.83 7.41 -1.33
CA ASN A 99 13.87 6.44 -1.03
C ASN A 99 14.16 6.45 0.48
N ILE A 100 13.63 5.46 1.19
CA ILE A 100 13.79 5.33 2.65
C ILE A 100 15.23 5.11 3.07
N HIS A 101 16.08 4.59 2.20
CA HIS A 101 17.49 4.31 2.48
C HIS A 101 18.36 5.57 2.51
N THR A 102 17.90 6.68 1.97
CA THR A 102 18.59 7.98 2.04
C THR A 102 18.09 8.87 3.17
N ARG A 103 17.19 8.34 4.00
CA ARG A 103 16.59 9.05 5.12
C ARG A 103 17.22 8.68 6.45
N GLU A 104 16.62 9.11 7.54
CA GLU A 104 17.11 8.86 8.89
C GLU A 104 17.25 7.34 9.17
N PRO A 105 18.25 6.93 9.95
CA PRO A 105 18.54 5.49 10.16
C PRO A 105 17.34 4.67 10.64
N PHE A 106 16.45 5.25 11.47
CA PHE A 106 15.26 4.55 11.95
C PHE A 106 14.23 4.25 10.86
N ARG A 107 14.30 4.91 9.69
CA ARG A 107 13.44 4.64 8.54
C ARG A 107 13.92 3.50 7.66
N GLN A 108 15.13 3.01 7.89
CA GLN A 108 15.69 1.92 7.07
C GLN A 108 15.16 0.54 7.49
N HIS A 109 14.57 0.45 8.69
CA HIS A 109 13.96 -0.79 9.15
C HIS A 109 12.45 -0.79 8.91
N SER A 110 11.97 -1.83 8.23
CA SER A 110 10.55 -2.10 8.01
C SER A 110 10.13 -3.37 8.74
N TYR A 111 8.97 -3.34 9.39
CA TYR A 111 8.33 -4.54 9.92
C TYR A 111 7.62 -5.36 8.84
N PHE A 112 7.60 -4.91 7.59
CA PHE A 112 6.85 -5.55 6.50
C PHE A 112 7.72 -6.15 5.41
N SER A 113 8.88 -5.55 5.14
CA SER A 113 9.69 -5.83 3.95
C SER A 113 10.13 -7.30 3.84
N ASP A 114 10.37 -7.98 4.95
CA ASP A 114 10.74 -9.40 4.98
C ASP A 114 9.58 -10.36 4.63
N LYS A 115 8.35 -9.84 4.58
CA LYS A 115 7.13 -10.59 4.25
C LYS A 115 6.45 -10.10 2.98
N ALA A 116 6.77 -8.89 2.55
CA ALA A 116 6.29 -8.36 1.29
C ALA A 116 6.80 -9.20 0.11
N GLU A 117 5.97 -9.39 -0.89
CA GLU A 117 6.38 -10.03 -2.14
C GLU A 117 7.38 -9.17 -2.92
N ALA A 118 7.21 -7.85 -2.84
CA ALA A 118 8.14 -6.87 -3.36
C ALA A 118 8.11 -5.59 -2.52
N VAL A 119 9.22 -4.87 -2.54
CA VAL A 119 9.35 -3.55 -1.91
C VAL A 119 9.73 -2.54 -2.99
N ILE A 120 8.94 -1.48 -3.11
CA ILE A 120 9.17 -0.39 -4.07
C ILE A 120 9.38 0.89 -3.28
N CYS A 121 10.51 1.54 -3.46
CA CYS A 121 10.80 2.81 -2.81
C CYS A 121 11.51 3.78 -3.76
N GLY A 122 11.26 5.09 -3.56
CA GLY A 122 11.95 6.16 -4.28
C GLY A 122 11.38 6.49 -5.66
N MET A 123 10.31 5.85 -6.08
CA MET A 123 9.69 6.08 -7.39
C MET A 123 8.51 7.07 -7.36
N GLY A 124 8.33 7.77 -6.25
CA GLY A 124 7.17 8.65 -6.08
C GLY A 124 5.85 7.89 -6.24
N ALA A 125 4.87 8.56 -6.80
CA ALA A 125 3.56 7.96 -7.06
C ALA A 125 3.59 6.81 -8.07
N PHE A 126 4.56 6.81 -9.00
CA PHE A 126 4.72 5.73 -9.96
C PHE A 126 4.95 4.36 -9.29
N GLY A 127 5.42 4.34 -8.05
CA GLY A 127 5.56 3.11 -7.27
C GLY A 127 4.24 2.32 -7.15
N TYR A 128 3.10 2.98 -7.05
CA TYR A 128 1.79 2.32 -7.05
C TYR A 128 1.44 1.71 -8.40
N THR A 129 1.71 2.43 -9.49
CA THR A 129 1.53 1.93 -10.87
C THR A 129 2.39 0.69 -11.11
N ALA A 130 3.65 0.72 -10.69
CA ALA A 130 4.57 -0.40 -10.82
C ALA A 130 4.09 -1.62 -10.02
N ALA A 131 3.64 -1.40 -8.77
CA ALA A 131 3.08 -2.45 -7.92
C ALA A 131 1.83 -3.08 -8.55
N PHE A 132 0.91 -2.24 -9.05
CA PHE A 132 -0.31 -2.71 -9.69
C PHE A 132 -0.01 -3.57 -10.92
N ASN A 133 0.81 -3.08 -11.83
CA ASN A 133 1.17 -3.81 -13.05
C ASN A 133 1.87 -5.14 -12.74
N TYR A 134 2.73 -5.17 -11.73
CA TYR A 134 3.37 -6.41 -11.30
C TYR A 134 2.33 -7.44 -10.81
N LEU A 135 1.39 -7.03 -9.96
CA LEU A 135 0.35 -7.92 -9.44
C LEU A 135 -0.57 -8.44 -10.55
N VAL A 136 -0.97 -7.57 -11.47
CA VAL A 136 -1.78 -7.96 -12.63
C VAL A 136 -1.03 -8.99 -13.48
N GLN A 137 0.22 -8.73 -13.82
CA GLN A 137 1.02 -9.65 -14.63
C GLN A 137 1.21 -11.02 -13.98
N LYS A 138 1.26 -11.06 -12.64
CA LYS A 138 1.55 -12.28 -11.91
C LYS A 138 0.30 -13.10 -11.58
N TYR A 139 -0.84 -12.45 -11.34
CA TYR A 139 -2.03 -13.10 -10.79
C TYR A 139 -3.24 -13.06 -11.73
N GLN A 140 -3.18 -12.39 -12.85
CA GLN A 140 -4.18 -12.37 -13.90
C GLN A 140 -3.72 -13.18 -15.13
#